data_c9da3e0f621d29d3add7aece463d92c6
#
_entry.id   c9da3e0f621d29d3add7aece463d92c6
#
_cell.length_a   1.000
_cell.length_b   1.000
_cell.length_c   1.000
_cell.angle_alpha   90.00
_cell.angle_beta   90.00
_cell.angle_gamma   90.00
#
_symmetry.space_group_name_H-M   'P 1'
#
loop_
_entity.id
_entity.type
_entity.pdbx_description
1 polymer ?
#
loop_
_entity_poly.entity_id
_entity_poly.type
_entity_poly.pdbx_seq_one_letter_code
_entity_poly.pdbx_strand_id
1 'polypeptide(L)'
;MVRADGAIARGGGKVVKNVAGFDLPRLFCGSLGTLGLVAEVVFRLHPLPEASATAVFEGLDASDVAETVPVLRDLGVEPTALAALGTGATFTVAVRFEGFAPGVNDQVSRTLDRARGGARLVGPDEAALWARHDADRTAGDVRAKATFAPASLPRAVEALRPLAASLRGGTLVLHPSVGVGFVAGALEDAAPAAAAIDSARAVLAGLGNGALVLAAAPAALRARADAWGPPPPAIAVMRRLKRELDPDGRLAPGRFAGGI
;
A
#
# COMPACT_ATOMS: atom_id res chain seq x y z
N MET A 1 7.70 -0.54 24.59
CA MET A 1 7.42 0.83 24.11
C MET A 1 7.77 1.81 25.22
N VAL A 2 8.29 2.99 24.87
CA VAL A 2 8.60 4.08 25.82
C VAL A 2 7.58 5.20 25.56
N ARG A 3 6.91 5.65 26.62
CA ARG A 3 5.91 6.73 26.58
C ARG A 3 6.58 8.10 26.71
N ALA A 4 5.83 9.18 26.51
CA ALA A 4 6.33 10.56 26.60
C ALA A 4 6.83 10.94 28.00
N ASP A 5 6.29 10.30 29.06
CA ASP A 5 6.71 10.44 30.46
C ASP A 5 7.95 9.59 30.83
N GLY A 6 8.52 8.85 29.87
CA GLY A 6 9.63 7.92 30.08
C GLY A 6 9.23 6.55 30.64
N ALA A 7 7.97 6.33 30.96
CA ALA A 7 7.50 5.04 31.44
C ALA A 7 7.57 3.96 30.35
N ILE A 8 7.98 2.76 30.74
CA ILE A 8 8.05 1.60 29.83
C ILE A 8 6.76 0.84 29.90
N ALA A 9 6.04 0.77 28.78
CA ALA A 9 4.87 -0.06 28.59
C ALA A 9 5.22 -1.30 27.76
N ARG A 10 4.65 -2.45 28.11
CA ARG A 10 4.75 -3.70 27.36
C ARG A 10 3.37 -4.12 26.91
N GLY A 11 3.25 -4.56 25.66
CA GLY A 11 2.02 -5.06 25.07
C GLY A 11 2.30 -6.29 24.21
N GLY A 12 1.31 -7.18 24.11
CA GLY A 12 1.48 -8.47 23.47
C GLY A 12 2.18 -9.50 24.36
N GLY A 13 2.53 -10.65 23.77
CA GLY A 13 3.21 -11.74 24.48
C GLY A 13 3.80 -12.74 23.48
N LYS A 14 4.69 -13.63 23.96
CA LYS A 14 5.30 -14.73 23.17
C LYS A 14 4.32 -15.91 23.06
N VAL A 15 3.06 -15.63 22.73
CA VAL A 15 1.97 -16.62 22.62
C VAL A 15 1.26 -16.48 21.28
N VAL A 16 0.61 -17.54 20.84
CA VAL A 16 -0.11 -17.56 19.55
C VAL A 16 -1.26 -16.54 19.51
N LYS A 17 -1.91 -16.32 20.66
CA LYS A 17 -3.00 -15.38 20.79
C LYS A 17 -2.93 -14.69 22.16
N ASN A 18 -2.94 -13.37 22.18
CA ASN A 18 -3.06 -12.54 23.37
C ASN A 18 -4.25 -11.60 23.19
N VAL A 19 -5.26 -11.76 24.04
CA VAL A 19 -6.51 -10.96 24.02
C VAL A 19 -6.74 -10.22 25.34
N ALA A 20 -5.75 -10.24 26.25
CA ALA A 20 -5.83 -9.54 27.52
C ALA A 20 -5.48 -8.06 27.36
N GLY A 21 -6.39 -7.18 27.74
CA GLY A 21 -6.22 -5.74 27.72
C GLY A 21 -6.33 -5.11 26.33
N PHE A 22 -5.86 -3.87 26.22
CA PHE A 22 -5.84 -3.13 24.94
C PHE A 22 -4.70 -3.60 24.05
N ASP A 23 -4.94 -3.67 22.74
CA ASP A 23 -3.93 -3.98 21.73
C ASP A 23 -3.03 -2.76 21.47
N LEU A 24 -2.16 -2.47 22.44
CA LEU A 24 -1.19 -1.37 22.32
C LEU A 24 -0.25 -1.53 21.12
N PRO A 25 0.28 -2.73 20.78
CA PRO A 25 1.08 -2.92 19.58
C PRO A 25 0.38 -2.42 18.32
N ARG A 26 -0.92 -2.70 18.16
CA ARG A 26 -1.72 -2.25 17.03
C ARG A 26 -1.93 -0.74 17.01
N LEU A 27 -2.14 -0.13 18.17
CA LEU A 27 -2.29 1.32 18.32
C LEU A 27 -1.00 2.07 17.93
N PHE A 28 0.16 1.55 18.32
CA PHE A 28 1.46 2.18 18.04
C PHE A 28 1.97 1.91 16.63
N CYS A 29 1.58 0.78 16.02
CA CYS A 29 1.92 0.46 14.64
C CYS A 29 1.30 1.49 13.69
N GLY A 30 2.15 2.17 12.91
CA GLY A 30 1.72 3.22 11.98
C GLY A 30 1.48 4.60 12.61
N SER A 31 1.73 4.78 13.92
CA SER A 31 1.60 6.09 14.58
C SER A 31 2.71 7.09 14.23
N LEU A 32 3.70 6.69 13.46
CA LEU A 32 4.86 7.50 13.03
C LEU A 32 5.62 8.16 14.21
N GLY A 33 5.61 7.52 15.38
CA GLY A 33 6.28 8.01 16.57
C GLY A 33 5.54 9.11 17.33
N THR A 34 4.29 9.41 16.95
CA THR A 34 3.52 10.48 17.63
C THR A 34 2.92 10.06 18.98
N LEU A 35 2.83 8.76 19.27
CA LEU A 35 2.24 8.22 20.49
C LEU A 35 3.27 7.63 21.47
N GLY A 36 4.45 7.31 21.00
CA GLY A 36 5.54 6.71 21.79
C GLY A 36 6.63 6.14 20.90
N LEU A 37 7.70 5.69 21.53
CA LEU A 37 8.84 5.04 20.87
C LEU A 37 8.71 3.52 21.02
N VAL A 38 8.69 2.80 19.91
CA VAL A 38 8.80 1.33 19.90
C VAL A 38 10.27 0.95 19.96
N ALA A 39 10.74 0.52 21.13
CA ALA A 39 12.13 0.19 21.37
C ALA A 39 12.48 -1.28 21.12
N GLU A 40 11.48 -2.16 21.28
CA GLU A 40 11.65 -3.60 21.12
C GLU A 40 10.39 -4.20 20.49
N VAL A 41 10.58 -5.10 19.54
CA VAL A 41 9.51 -5.90 18.92
C VAL A 41 9.87 -7.38 18.90
N VAL A 42 8.85 -8.24 19.02
CA VAL A 42 9.02 -9.69 18.91
C VAL A 42 8.12 -10.15 17.77
N PHE A 43 8.74 -10.72 16.73
CA PHE A 43 8.03 -11.28 15.58
C PHE A 43 7.98 -12.80 15.65
N ARG A 44 6.82 -13.34 15.29
CA ARG A 44 6.72 -14.76 14.97
C ARG A 44 7.34 -14.99 13.60
N LEU A 45 8.25 -15.94 13.51
CA LEU A 45 8.85 -16.36 12.25
C LEU A 45 7.99 -17.44 11.60
N HIS A 46 7.91 -17.40 10.28
CA HIS A 46 7.35 -18.45 9.45
C HIS A 46 8.45 -19.06 8.60
N PRO A 47 8.39 -20.37 8.29
CA PRO A 47 9.35 -20.99 7.39
C PRO A 47 9.27 -20.36 6.00
N LEU A 48 10.41 -20.31 5.31
CA LEU A 48 10.44 -19.90 3.90
C LEU A 48 9.66 -20.92 3.05
N PRO A 49 8.99 -20.47 1.99
CA PRO A 49 8.32 -21.38 1.06
C PRO A 49 9.33 -22.29 0.35
N GLU A 50 8.92 -23.54 0.06
CA GLU A 50 9.71 -24.53 -0.68
C GLU A 50 9.88 -24.10 -2.15
N ALA A 51 8.82 -23.53 -2.73
CA ALA A 51 8.78 -23.06 -4.11
C ALA A 51 8.03 -21.73 -4.23
N SER A 52 8.39 -20.97 -5.26
CA SER A 52 7.69 -19.78 -5.70
C SER A 52 7.54 -19.78 -7.21
N ALA A 53 6.42 -19.29 -7.70
CA ALA A 53 6.21 -19.02 -9.12
C ALA A 53 5.15 -17.94 -9.32
N THR A 54 5.32 -17.12 -10.35
CA THR A 54 4.41 -16.02 -10.68
C THR A 54 3.82 -16.22 -12.08
N ALA A 55 2.48 -16.16 -12.18
CA ALA A 55 1.78 -16.01 -13.45
C ALA A 55 1.74 -14.52 -13.82
N VAL A 56 2.12 -14.18 -15.06
CA VAL A 56 2.23 -12.81 -15.55
C VAL A 56 1.38 -12.62 -16.79
N PHE A 57 0.65 -11.51 -16.84
CA PHE A 57 -0.19 -11.11 -17.96
C PHE A 57 0.14 -9.67 -18.32
N GLU A 58 0.40 -9.39 -19.58
CA GLU A 58 0.82 -8.08 -20.06
C GLU A 58 -0.26 -7.39 -20.88
N GLY A 59 -0.20 -6.06 -20.95
CA GLY A 59 -1.07 -5.24 -21.80
C GLY A 59 -2.51 -5.09 -21.31
N LEU A 60 -2.78 -5.40 -20.04
CA LEU A 60 -4.11 -5.32 -19.45
C LEU A 60 -4.51 -3.88 -19.14
N ASP A 61 -5.75 -3.52 -19.41
CA ASP A 61 -6.31 -2.24 -18.97
C ASP A 61 -6.80 -2.29 -17.51
N ALA A 62 -7.32 -1.17 -17.01
CA ALA A 62 -7.78 -1.10 -15.62
C ALA A 62 -9.01 -1.99 -15.32
N SER A 63 -9.86 -2.24 -16.32
CA SER A 63 -11.01 -3.13 -16.21
C SER A 63 -10.57 -4.58 -16.15
N ASP A 64 -9.64 -4.98 -17.01
CA ASP A 64 -9.02 -6.31 -17.00
C ASP A 64 -8.35 -6.58 -15.65
N VAL A 65 -7.61 -5.59 -15.10
CA VAL A 65 -6.98 -5.69 -13.77
C VAL A 65 -8.03 -5.91 -12.69
N ALA A 66 -9.17 -5.22 -12.75
CA ALA A 66 -10.25 -5.39 -11.78
C ALA A 66 -10.87 -6.79 -11.84
N GLU A 67 -11.03 -7.35 -13.05
CA GLU A 67 -11.59 -8.68 -13.27
C GLU A 67 -10.66 -9.82 -12.80
N THR A 68 -9.37 -9.54 -12.61
CA THR A 68 -8.43 -10.55 -12.11
C THR A 68 -8.85 -11.11 -10.73
N VAL A 69 -9.33 -10.26 -9.82
CA VAL A 69 -9.69 -10.68 -8.46
C VAL A 69 -10.85 -11.69 -8.44
N PRO A 70 -12.02 -11.43 -9.06
CA PRO A 70 -13.09 -12.41 -9.11
C PRO A 70 -12.69 -13.68 -9.87
N VAL A 71 -11.90 -13.58 -10.93
CA VAL A 71 -11.39 -14.75 -11.67
C VAL A 71 -10.55 -15.66 -10.78
N LEU A 72 -9.60 -15.13 -10.02
CA LEU A 72 -8.77 -15.91 -9.11
C LEU A 72 -9.59 -16.55 -7.98
N ARG A 73 -10.57 -15.82 -7.43
CA ARG A 73 -11.49 -16.35 -6.43
C ARG A 73 -12.32 -17.52 -6.97
N ASP A 74 -12.88 -17.39 -8.18
CA ASP A 74 -13.72 -18.41 -8.80
C ASP A 74 -12.91 -19.66 -9.20
N LEU A 75 -11.60 -19.49 -9.46
CA LEU A 75 -10.66 -20.59 -9.61
C LEU A 75 -10.34 -21.30 -8.28
N GLY A 76 -10.64 -20.70 -7.13
CA GLY A 76 -10.27 -21.24 -5.83
C GLY A 76 -8.77 -21.35 -5.63
N VAL A 77 -7.99 -20.39 -6.15
CA VAL A 77 -6.54 -20.28 -5.95
C VAL A 77 -6.23 -19.23 -4.87
N GLU A 78 -5.12 -19.40 -4.18
CA GLU A 78 -4.71 -18.58 -3.04
C GLU A 78 -3.35 -17.91 -3.33
N PRO A 79 -3.33 -16.80 -4.09
CA PRO A 79 -2.09 -16.09 -4.37
C PRO A 79 -1.53 -15.44 -3.11
N THR A 80 -0.21 -15.53 -2.92
CA THR A 80 0.51 -14.84 -1.84
C THR A 80 0.74 -13.36 -2.15
N ALA A 81 0.76 -12.99 -3.45
CA ALA A 81 0.77 -11.61 -3.89
C ALA A 81 0.02 -11.44 -5.23
N LEU A 82 -0.66 -10.30 -5.36
CA LEU A 82 -1.30 -9.85 -6.58
C LEU A 82 -0.98 -8.37 -6.78
N ALA A 83 -0.30 -8.04 -7.87
CA ALA A 83 0.08 -6.69 -8.22
C ALA A 83 -0.17 -6.40 -9.70
N ALA A 84 -0.44 -5.13 -10.03
CA ALA A 84 -0.45 -4.63 -11.39
C ALA A 84 0.51 -3.44 -11.49
N LEU A 85 1.48 -3.52 -12.41
CA LEU A 85 2.55 -2.56 -12.60
C LEU A 85 2.36 -1.85 -13.94
N GLY A 86 2.39 -0.53 -13.96
CA GLY A 86 2.23 0.24 -15.19
C GLY A 86 2.37 1.74 -14.99
N THR A 87 1.93 2.49 -15.98
CA THR A 87 1.89 3.97 -15.95
C THR A 87 0.45 4.51 -15.94
N GLY A 88 -0.54 3.60 -15.86
CA GLY A 88 -1.97 3.92 -15.84
C GLY A 88 -2.70 3.74 -17.18
N ALA A 89 -1.99 3.52 -18.31
CA ALA A 89 -2.63 3.17 -19.58
C ALA A 89 -2.81 1.65 -19.68
N THR A 90 -1.72 0.90 -19.55
CA THR A 90 -1.71 -0.56 -19.51
C THR A 90 -0.87 -1.05 -18.34
N PHE A 91 -1.12 -2.29 -17.94
CA PHE A 91 -0.48 -2.92 -16.79
C PHE A 91 0.07 -4.30 -17.12
N THR A 92 1.15 -4.66 -16.45
CA THR A 92 1.60 -6.03 -16.26
C THR A 92 1.01 -6.52 -14.95
N VAL A 93 0.12 -7.53 -14.98
CA VAL A 93 -0.45 -8.17 -13.78
C VAL A 93 0.41 -9.36 -13.40
N ALA A 94 0.82 -9.41 -12.13
CA ALA A 94 1.61 -10.45 -11.52
C ALA A 94 0.84 -11.15 -10.41
N VAL A 95 0.67 -12.48 -10.52
CA VAL A 95 -0.03 -13.33 -9.54
C VAL A 95 0.97 -14.35 -9.01
N ARG A 96 1.43 -14.16 -7.77
CA ARG A 96 2.46 -14.98 -7.14
C ARG A 96 1.85 -16.05 -6.26
N PHE A 97 2.41 -17.24 -6.33
CA PHE A 97 2.10 -18.38 -5.48
C PHE A 97 3.36 -18.87 -4.80
N GLU A 98 3.30 -19.12 -3.50
CA GLU A 98 4.40 -19.60 -2.67
C GLU A 98 3.92 -20.71 -1.74
N GLY A 99 4.74 -21.75 -1.53
CA GLY A 99 4.41 -22.86 -0.67
C GLY A 99 5.07 -24.16 -1.11
N PHE A 100 4.37 -25.30 -1.01
CA PHE A 100 4.83 -26.59 -1.49
C PHE A 100 4.85 -26.64 -3.02
N ALA A 101 5.90 -27.20 -3.59
CA ALA A 101 6.12 -27.20 -5.05
C ALA A 101 4.94 -27.76 -5.87
N PRO A 102 4.29 -28.90 -5.51
CA PRO A 102 3.11 -29.38 -6.22
C PRO A 102 1.94 -28.41 -6.21
N GLY A 103 1.65 -27.77 -5.05
CA GLY A 103 0.56 -26.83 -4.91
C GLY A 103 0.81 -25.52 -5.69
N VAL A 104 2.05 -25.01 -5.68
CA VAL A 104 2.46 -23.85 -6.47
C VAL A 104 2.29 -24.14 -7.97
N ASN A 105 2.74 -25.32 -8.44
CA ASN A 105 2.62 -25.73 -9.85
C ASN A 105 1.15 -25.81 -10.30
N ASP A 106 0.29 -26.45 -9.50
CA ASP A 106 -1.14 -26.57 -9.80
C ASP A 106 -1.81 -25.19 -9.92
N GLN A 107 -1.62 -24.32 -8.93
CA GLN A 107 -2.27 -23.01 -8.90
C GLN A 107 -1.81 -22.10 -10.06
N VAL A 108 -0.51 -22.08 -10.38
CA VAL A 108 0.01 -21.32 -11.53
C VAL A 108 -0.58 -21.85 -12.83
N SER A 109 -0.60 -23.17 -13.04
CA SER A 109 -1.15 -23.78 -14.27
C SER A 109 -2.62 -23.44 -14.44
N ARG A 110 -3.44 -23.63 -13.40
CA ARG A 110 -4.88 -23.27 -13.44
C ARG A 110 -5.12 -21.79 -13.74
N THR A 111 -4.26 -20.92 -13.20
CA THR A 111 -4.34 -19.46 -13.46
C THR A 111 -4.00 -19.14 -14.92
N LEU A 112 -2.96 -19.74 -15.48
CA LEU A 112 -2.56 -19.55 -16.87
C LEU A 112 -3.55 -20.15 -17.88
N ASP A 113 -4.10 -21.33 -17.57
CA ASP A 113 -5.09 -22.02 -18.42
C ASP A 113 -6.40 -21.21 -18.53
N ARG A 114 -6.78 -20.49 -17.45
CA ARG A 114 -8.01 -19.66 -17.42
C ARG A 114 -7.85 -18.36 -18.20
N ALA A 115 -6.67 -17.74 -18.13
CA ALA A 115 -6.37 -16.46 -18.78
C ALA A 115 -5.39 -16.72 -19.93
N ARG A 116 -5.87 -16.73 -21.16
CA ARG A 116 -5.05 -16.98 -22.35
C ARG A 116 -3.97 -15.89 -22.52
N GLY A 117 -2.74 -16.30 -22.83
CA GLY A 117 -1.64 -15.38 -23.17
C GLY A 117 -0.74 -14.95 -22.01
N GLY A 118 -0.87 -15.60 -20.83
CA GLY A 118 0.03 -15.39 -19.71
C GLY A 118 1.34 -16.18 -19.81
N ALA A 119 2.34 -15.74 -19.04
CA ALA A 119 3.64 -16.41 -18.90
C ALA A 119 3.88 -16.83 -17.44
N ARG A 120 4.63 -17.93 -17.27
CA ARG A 120 5.12 -18.36 -15.95
C ARG A 120 6.54 -17.84 -15.73
N LEU A 121 6.76 -17.14 -14.62
CA LEU A 121 8.10 -16.77 -14.17
C LEU A 121 8.49 -17.54 -12.91
N VAL A 122 9.76 -17.91 -12.84
CA VAL A 122 10.40 -18.59 -11.70
C VAL A 122 11.84 -18.11 -11.55
N GLY A 123 12.42 -18.30 -10.36
CA GLY A 123 13.83 -18.00 -10.11
C GLY A 123 14.23 -16.57 -10.41
N PRO A 124 15.32 -16.32 -11.17
CA PRO A 124 15.83 -14.98 -11.41
C PRO A 124 14.85 -14.03 -12.12
N ASP A 125 14.03 -14.52 -13.04
CA ASP A 125 13.06 -13.71 -13.78
C ASP A 125 11.90 -13.29 -12.87
N GLU A 126 11.43 -14.19 -12.01
CA GLU A 126 10.46 -13.87 -10.98
C GLU A 126 11.01 -12.83 -10.00
N ALA A 127 12.24 -13.04 -9.51
CA ALA A 127 12.90 -12.10 -8.61
C ALA A 127 13.07 -10.71 -9.23
N ALA A 128 13.43 -10.63 -10.52
CA ALA A 128 13.55 -9.37 -11.26
C ALA A 128 12.21 -8.63 -11.36
N LEU A 129 11.10 -9.34 -11.63
CA LEU A 129 9.77 -8.74 -11.66
C LEU A 129 9.39 -8.11 -10.31
N TRP A 130 9.60 -8.85 -9.21
CA TRP A 130 9.26 -8.34 -7.88
C TRP A 130 10.22 -7.25 -7.40
N ALA A 131 11.49 -7.27 -7.80
CA ALA A 131 12.42 -6.16 -7.60
C ALA A 131 11.95 -4.89 -8.35
N ARG A 132 11.46 -5.03 -9.59
CA ARG A 132 10.83 -3.95 -10.34
C ARG A 132 9.58 -3.42 -9.62
N HIS A 133 8.70 -4.29 -9.12
CA HIS A 133 7.53 -3.90 -8.31
C HIS A 133 7.94 -2.99 -7.14
N ASP A 134 8.99 -3.34 -6.40
CA ASP A 134 9.45 -2.54 -5.26
C ASP A 134 10.13 -1.23 -5.70
N ALA A 135 10.90 -1.25 -6.79
CA ALA A 135 11.51 -0.08 -7.38
C ALA A 135 10.45 0.92 -7.88
N ASP A 136 9.43 0.44 -8.60
CA ASP A 136 8.35 1.27 -9.15
C ASP A 136 7.53 1.97 -8.04
N ARG A 137 7.38 1.35 -6.86
CA ARG A 137 6.71 1.94 -5.70
C ARG A 137 7.51 3.02 -4.99
N THR A 138 8.81 3.03 -5.17
CA THR A 138 9.75 3.89 -4.43
C THR A 138 10.54 4.84 -5.33
N ALA A 139 10.23 4.85 -6.63
CA ALA A 139 10.90 5.69 -7.62
C ALA A 139 10.78 7.19 -7.28
N GLY A 140 11.84 7.94 -7.56
CA GLY A 140 11.85 9.40 -7.44
C GLY A 140 11.67 9.92 -6.01
N ASP A 141 11.31 11.20 -5.93
CA ASP A 141 11.16 11.96 -4.70
C ASP A 141 9.70 12.26 -4.31
N VAL A 142 8.74 11.93 -5.19
CA VAL A 142 7.30 11.93 -4.92
C VAL A 142 6.81 10.50 -4.79
N ARG A 143 6.20 10.18 -3.65
CA ARG A 143 5.59 8.87 -3.39
C ARG A 143 4.24 9.07 -2.73
N ALA A 144 3.18 8.65 -3.41
CA ALA A 144 1.81 8.72 -2.92
C ALA A 144 1.24 7.31 -2.76
N LYS A 145 0.43 7.13 -1.72
CA LYS A 145 -0.36 5.91 -1.47
C LYS A 145 -1.83 6.26 -1.51
N ALA A 146 -2.56 5.59 -2.38
CA ALA A 146 -4.02 5.68 -2.46
C ALA A 146 -4.68 4.43 -1.87
N THR A 147 -5.86 4.61 -1.29
CA THR A 147 -6.76 3.53 -0.88
C THR A 147 -8.12 3.76 -1.51
N PHE A 148 -8.81 2.68 -1.87
CA PHE A 148 -10.15 2.71 -2.49
C PHE A 148 -10.84 1.37 -2.32
N ALA A 149 -12.16 1.30 -2.53
CA ALA A 149 -12.85 0.02 -2.58
C ALA A 149 -12.35 -0.81 -3.79
N PRO A 150 -11.96 -2.09 -3.64
CA PRO A 150 -11.46 -2.91 -4.75
C PRO A 150 -12.34 -2.90 -6.00
N ALA A 151 -13.66 -2.90 -5.83
CA ALA A 151 -14.63 -2.81 -6.93
C ALA A 151 -14.59 -1.47 -7.70
N SER A 152 -13.94 -0.45 -7.15
CA SER A 152 -13.81 0.88 -7.77
C SER A 152 -12.46 1.08 -8.47
N LEU A 153 -11.67 0.02 -8.66
CA LEU A 153 -10.31 0.08 -9.21
C LEU A 153 -10.22 0.86 -10.53
N PRO A 154 -11.08 0.65 -11.56
CA PRO A 154 -10.96 1.39 -12.81
C PRO A 154 -11.08 2.91 -12.59
N ARG A 155 -12.04 3.35 -11.78
CA ARG A 155 -12.23 4.77 -11.43
C ARG A 155 -11.07 5.33 -10.62
N ALA A 156 -10.49 4.53 -9.72
CA ALA A 156 -9.31 4.92 -8.96
C ALA A 156 -8.09 5.10 -9.87
N VAL A 157 -7.90 4.22 -10.87
CA VAL A 157 -6.83 4.35 -11.88
C VAL A 157 -7.01 5.63 -12.68
N GLU A 158 -8.22 5.93 -13.15
CA GLU A 158 -8.51 7.19 -13.86
C GLU A 158 -8.17 8.43 -13.03
N ALA A 159 -8.46 8.40 -11.74
CA ALA A 159 -8.14 9.49 -10.81
C ALA A 159 -6.63 9.64 -10.54
N LEU A 160 -5.88 8.52 -10.51
CA LEU A 160 -4.44 8.51 -10.20
C LEU A 160 -3.55 8.76 -11.42
N ARG A 161 -4.04 8.48 -12.63
CA ARG A 161 -3.29 8.63 -13.89
C ARG A 161 -2.73 10.05 -14.11
N PRO A 162 -3.48 11.15 -13.86
CA PRO A 162 -2.94 12.51 -14.02
C PRO A 162 -1.77 12.78 -13.08
N LEU A 163 -1.78 12.25 -11.85
CA LEU A 163 -0.66 12.39 -10.93
C LEU A 163 0.57 11.63 -11.44
N ALA A 164 0.43 10.39 -11.89
CA ALA A 164 1.53 9.64 -12.48
C ALA A 164 2.11 10.36 -13.71
N ALA A 165 1.24 10.91 -14.59
CA ALA A 165 1.64 11.63 -15.78
C ALA A 165 2.34 12.98 -15.50
N SER A 166 2.11 13.59 -14.34
CA SER A 166 2.75 14.86 -13.91
C SER A 166 4.16 14.67 -13.33
N LEU A 167 4.59 13.42 -13.17
CA LEU A 167 5.90 13.07 -12.63
C LEU A 167 6.80 12.49 -13.72
N ARG A 168 8.06 12.87 -13.73
CA ARG A 168 9.05 12.26 -14.62
C ARG A 168 9.31 10.81 -14.19
N GLY A 169 9.16 9.87 -15.15
CA GLY A 169 9.23 8.45 -14.87
C GLY A 169 8.11 7.97 -13.94
N GLY A 170 6.94 8.61 -14.01
CA GLY A 170 5.80 8.29 -13.16
C GLY A 170 5.31 6.87 -13.34
N THR A 171 5.18 6.15 -12.25
CA THR A 171 4.73 4.75 -12.16
C THR A 171 3.44 4.66 -11.36
N LEU A 172 2.65 3.63 -11.65
CA LEU A 172 1.45 3.27 -10.91
C LEU A 172 1.49 1.77 -10.61
N VAL A 173 1.57 1.43 -9.33
CA VAL A 173 1.53 0.05 -8.86
C VAL A 173 0.27 -0.17 -8.05
N LEU A 174 -0.52 -1.17 -8.41
CA LEU A 174 -1.80 -1.49 -7.80
C LEU A 174 -1.75 -2.83 -7.08
N HIS A 175 -2.46 -2.94 -5.97
CA HIS A 175 -2.80 -4.19 -5.29
C HIS A 175 -4.31 -4.38 -5.34
N PRO A 176 -4.83 -5.02 -6.40
CA PRO A 176 -6.26 -5.06 -6.72
C PRO A 176 -7.12 -5.68 -5.61
N SER A 177 -6.64 -6.76 -4.98
CA SER A 177 -7.38 -7.50 -3.94
C SER A 177 -7.67 -6.69 -2.69
N VAL A 178 -6.84 -5.67 -2.39
CA VAL A 178 -6.96 -4.86 -1.17
C VAL A 178 -7.29 -3.38 -1.44
N GLY A 179 -7.45 -2.99 -2.71
CA GLY A 179 -7.78 -1.63 -3.09
C GLY A 179 -6.73 -0.60 -2.68
N VAL A 180 -5.45 -0.91 -2.96
CA VAL A 180 -4.32 -0.01 -2.69
C VAL A 180 -3.60 0.30 -4.00
N GLY A 181 -3.25 1.57 -4.19
CA GLY A 181 -2.42 2.03 -5.30
C GLY A 181 -1.24 2.88 -4.80
N PHE A 182 -0.12 2.78 -5.49
CA PHE A 182 1.06 3.61 -5.26
C PHE A 182 1.40 4.36 -6.53
N VAL A 183 1.59 5.67 -6.41
CA VAL A 183 2.13 6.52 -7.49
C VAL A 183 3.49 7.01 -7.05
N ALA A 184 4.50 6.84 -7.89
CA ALA A 184 5.85 7.29 -7.61
C ALA A 184 6.51 7.90 -8.86
N GLY A 185 7.47 8.79 -8.67
CA GLY A 185 8.22 9.44 -9.74
C GLY A 185 8.98 10.67 -9.24
N ALA A 186 9.69 11.33 -10.14
CA ALA A 186 10.41 12.55 -9.81
C ALA A 186 9.55 13.80 -10.09
N LEU A 187 9.54 14.76 -9.16
CA LEU A 187 8.82 16.03 -9.35
C LEU A 187 9.45 16.85 -10.48
N GLU A 188 8.64 17.26 -11.44
CA GLU A 188 9.05 18.25 -12.46
C GLU A 188 8.50 19.62 -12.13
N ASP A 189 7.17 19.72 -11.94
CA ASP A 189 6.49 20.96 -11.57
C ASP A 189 5.49 20.68 -10.44
N ALA A 190 5.59 21.46 -9.37
CA ALA A 190 4.75 21.29 -8.20
C ALA A 190 3.29 21.74 -8.43
N ALA A 191 3.02 22.63 -9.37
CA ALA A 191 1.66 23.12 -9.60
C ALA A 191 0.75 22.07 -10.26
N PRO A 192 1.11 21.45 -11.39
CA PRO A 192 0.28 20.38 -11.97
C PRO A 192 0.21 19.15 -11.08
N ALA A 193 1.30 18.80 -10.37
CA ALA A 193 1.27 17.67 -9.43
C ALA A 193 0.30 17.91 -8.26
N ALA A 194 0.28 19.10 -7.67
CA ALA A 194 -0.65 19.48 -6.61
C ALA A 194 -2.11 19.42 -7.10
N ALA A 195 -2.39 20.00 -8.27
CA ALA A 195 -3.74 19.95 -8.87
C ALA A 195 -4.21 18.52 -9.12
N ALA A 196 -3.31 17.62 -9.58
CA ALA A 196 -3.61 16.22 -9.79
C ALA A 196 -3.89 15.49 -8.45
N ILE A 197 -3.15 15.81 -7.38
CA ILE A 197 -3.39 15.28 -6.03
C ILE A 197 -4.77 15.69 -5.53
N ASP A 198 -5.14 16.95 -5.65
CA ASP A 198 -6.44 17.45 -5.17
C ASP A 198 -7.59 16.83 -5.96
N SER A 199 -7.46 16.73 -7.28
CA SER A 199 -8.44 16.05 -8.14
C SER A 199 -8.58 14.57 -7.77
N ALA A 200 -7.47 13.86 -7.59
CA ALA A 200 -7.49 12.46 -7.18
C ALA A 200 -8.16 12.27 -5.81
N ARG A 201 -7.86 13.12 -4.84
CA ARG A 201 -8.50 13.09 -3.51
C ARG A 201 -10.01 13.27 -3.58
N ALA A 202 -10.47 14.23 -4.39
CA ALA A 202 -11.90 14.49 -4.56
C ALA A 202 -12.63 13.27 -5.12
N VAL A 203 -12.06 12.59 -6.11
CA VAL A 203 -12.65 11.36 -6.68
C VAL A 203 -12.59 10.21 -5.68
N LEU A 204 -11.41 9.95 -5.08
CA LEU A 204 -11.21 8.82 -4.17
C LEU A 204 -12.11 8.89 -2.94
N ALA A 205 -12.39 10.08 -2.39
CA ALA A 205 -13.31 10.26 -1.28
C ALA A 205 -14.71 9.68 -1.55
N GLY A 206 -15.17 9.70 -2.81
CA GLY A 206 -16.41 9.08 -3.27
C GLY A 206 -16.33 7.58 -3.55
N LEU A 207 -15.14 6.95 -3.43
CA LEU A 207 -14.90 5.55 -3.75
C LEU A 207 -14.72 4.67 -2.49
N GLY A 208 -15.70 4.64 -1.60
CA GLY A 208 -15.70 3.78 -0.42
C GLY A 208 -14.70 4.21 0.67
N ASN A 209 -14.72 5.49 1.05
CA ASN A 209 -13.79 6.10 2.01
C ASN A 209 -12.33 6.07 1.53
N GLY A 210 -12.11 6.22 0.24
CA GLY A 210 -10.79 6.29 -0.36
C GLY A 210 -10.02 7.52 0.12
N ALA A 211 -8.70 7.40 0.11
CA ALA A 211 -7.79 8.47 0.52
C ALA A 211 -6.52 8.45 -0.33
N LEU A 212 -5.83 9.59 -0.41
CA LEU A 212 -4.50 9.69 -1.00
C LEU A 212 -3.59 10.46 -0.06
N VAL A 213 -2.51 9.81 0.37
CA VAL A 213 -1.48 10.37 1.24
C VAL A 213 -0.13 10.43 0.54
N LEU A 214 0.64 11.47 0.81
CA LEU A 214 2.01 11.62 0.32
C LEU A 214 2.96 11.00 1.35
N ALA A 215 3.55 9.87 1.02
CA ALA A 215 4.56 9.21 1.85
C ALA A 215 5.92 9.92 1.76
N ALA A 216 6.22 10.53 0.60
CA ALA A 216 7.35 11.42 0.39
C ALA A 216 6.97 12.49 -0.64
N ALA A 217 7.47 13.70 -0.45
CA ALA A 217 7.36 14.79 -1.41
C ALA A 217 8.41 15.88 -1.13
N PRO A 218 8.97 16.56 -2.16
CA PRO A 218 9.82 17.73 -2.00
C PRO A 218 9.09 18.90 -1.33
N ALA A 219 9.85 19.81 -0.74
CA ALA A 219 9.29 20.98 -0.05
C ALA A 219 8.37 21.82 -0.95
N ALA A 220 8.73 21.98 -2.23
CA ALA A 220 7.93 22.71 -3.21
C ALA A 220 6.51 22.13 -3.38
N LEU A 221 6.37 20.81 -3.39
CA LEU A 221 5.07 20.15 -3.47
C LEU A 221 4.32 20.20 -2.14
N ARG A 222 5.02 19.98 -1.01
CA ARG A 222 4.42 20.09 0.34
C ARG A 222 3.88 21.47 0.68
N ALA A 223 4.44 22.53 0.10
CA ALA A 223 3.92 23.89 0.24
C ALA A 223 2.57 24.11 -0.48
N ARG A 224 2.20 23.21 -1.41
CA ARG A 224 0.98 23.29 -2.22
C ARG A 224 -0.06 22.23 -1.90
N ALA A 225 0.38 21.07 -1.41
CA ALA A 225 -0.49 19.93 -1.09
C ALA A 225 -0.13 19.38 0.30
N ASP A 226 -1.11 19.31 1.18
CA ASP A 226 -0.96 18.65 2.48
C ASP A 226 -0.61 17.17 2.30
N ALA A 227 0.29 16.63 3.13
CA ALA A 227 0.74 15.24 2.98
C ALA A 227 -0.38 14.22 3.26
N TRP A 228 -1.29 14.53 4.17
CA TRP A 228 -2.36 13.63 4.60
C TRP A 228 -3.68 13.85 3.88
N GLY A 229 -3.90 15.07 3.36
CA GLY A 229 -5.19 15.50 2.85
C GLY A 229 -6.20 15.81 3.95
N PRO A 230 -7.51 15.77 3.66
CA PRO A 230 -8.54 16.07 4.64
C PRO A 230 -8.45 15.20 5.88
N PRO A 231 -8.63 15.77 7.10
CA PRO A 231 -8.63 15.01 8.32
C PRO A 231 -9.68 13.89 8.30
N PRO A 232 -9.35 12.66 8.79
CA PRO A 232 -10.32 11.57 8.84
C PRO A 232 -11.46 11.87 9.84
N PRO A 233 -12.64 11.25 9.68
CA PRO A 233 -13.78 11.44 10.61
C PRO A 233 -13.42 11.19 12.08
N ALA A 234 -12.48 10.27 12.35
CA ALA A 234 -12.03 9.91 13.71
C ALA A 234 -11.01 10.89 14.32
N ILE A 235 -10.72 12.04 13.67
CA ILE A 235 -9.65 12.96 14.11
C ILE A 235 -9.82 13.45 15.56
N ALA A 236 -11.06 13.62 16.05
CA ALA A 236 -11.31 14.02 17.42
C ALA A 236 -10.82 12.98 18.44
N VAL A 237 -11.07 11.70 18.16
CA VAL A 237 -10.59 10.57 18.98
C VAL A 237 -9.07 10.48 18.91
N MET A 238 -8.48 10.64 17.73
CA MET A 238 -7.02 10.60 17.53
C MET A 238 -6.32 11.71 18.33
N ARG A 239 -6.85 12.95 18.30
CA ARG A 239 -6.35 14.06 19.11
C ARG A 239 -6.48 13.82 20.62
N ARG A 240 -7.57 13.17 21.06
CA ARG A 240 -7.72 12.80 22.45
C ARG A 240 -6.67 11.76 22.87
N LEU A 241 -6.46 10.72 22.09
CA LEU A 241 -5.40 9.73 22.33
C LEU A 241 -4.01 10.37 22.39
N LYS A 242 -3.71 11.31 21.48
CA LYS A 242 -2.45 12.05 21.51
C LYS A 242 -2.27 12.80 22.82
N ARG A 243 -3.28 13.55 23.28
CA ARG A 243 -3.21 14.29 24.56
C ARG A 243 -3.04 13.39 25.77
N GLU A 244 -3.66 12.20 25.77
CA GLU A 244 -3.51 11.24 26.89
C GLU A 244 -2.12 10.58 26.92
N LEU A 245 -1.52 10.31 25.77
CA LEU A 245 -0.24 9.61 25.68
C LEU A 245 0.97 10.56 25.63
N ASP A 246 0.78 11.78 25.18
CA ASP A 246 1.80 12.82 25.05
C ASP A 246 1.21 14.21 25.28
N PRO A 247 0.85 14.55 26.55
CA PRO A 247 0.20 15.81 26.90
C PRO A 247 1.07 17.04 26.57
N ASP A 248 2.38 16.91 26.67
CA ASP A 248 3.34 18.01 26.42
C ASP A 248 3.71 18.16 24.92
N GLY A 249 3.22 17.28 24.04
CA GLY A 249 3.51 17.35 22.60
C GLY A 249 4.99 17.11 22.24
N ARG A 250 5.69 16.26 22.99
CA ARG A 250 7.14 15.97 22.81
C ARG A 250 7.41 15.02 21.65
N LEU A 251 6.45 14.19 21.28
CA LEU A 251 6.62 13.08 20.34
C LEU A 251 6.15 13.48 18.94
N ALA A 252 7.12 13.75 18.05
CA ALA A 252 6.93 14.06 16.63
C ALA A 252 5.71 14.98 16.33
N PRO A 253 5.62 16.17 16.93
CA PRO A 253 4.47 17.07 16.79
C PRO A 253 4.28 17.47 15.33
N GLY A 254 3.03 17.45 14.87
CA GLY A 254 2.65 17.82 13.50
C GLY A 254 2.96 16.78 12.42
N ARG A 255 3.49 15.61 12.78
CA ARG A 255 3.90 14.59 11.81
C ARG A 255 2.75 13.76 11.26
N PHE A 256 1.65 13.67 11.98
CA PHE A 256 0.52 12.83 11.62
C PHE A 256 -0.68 13.63 11.09
N ALA A 257 -1.70 12.91 10.60
CA ALA A 257 -2.91 13.51 10.03
C ALA A 257 -3.54 14.56 10.96
N GLY A 258 -4.00 15.67 10.39
CA GLY A 258 -4.64 16.76 11.13
C GLY A 258 -3.71 17.50 12.10
N GLY A 259 -2.40 17.43 11.89
CA GLY A 259 -1.40 18.15 12.68
C GLY A 259 -1.09 17.51 14.04
N ILE A 260 -1.38 16.23 14.19
CA ILE A 260 -1.02 15.46 15.40
C ILE A 260 0.47 15.15 15.43
#